data_1f3b8126c2565013e37e905c63860ae9
#
_entry.id   1f3b8126c2565013e37e905c63860ae9
#
_cell.length_a   1.000
_cell.length_b   1.000
_cell.length_c   1.000
_cell.angle_alpha   90.00
_cell.angle_beta   90.00
_cell.angle_gamma   90.00
#
_symmetry.space_group_name_H-M   'P 1'
#
loop_
_entity.id
_entity.type
_entity.pdbx_description
1 polymer ?
#
loop_
_entity_poly.entity_id
_entity_poly.type
_entity_poly.pdbx_seq_one_letter_code
_entity_poly.pdbx_strand_id
1 'polypeptide(L)'
;MKNLLNDNRAVRKYNMEVAVLKKLVTVLGAFFAVLLACPLSVFAAEGSKAPSTVPVWLCIPFAGLLLCIAVMPLVKAEWWESHQPLVVALWIILMVVPFAFVYGAGKTAETVLDCIVNDYLTFIILLFGLFCVSGNITMEGDFAGSPRVNVGLLALGTLLSSCIGTTGASMLMVRPVIKMNSWRKRKGHIMIFFIFMVSNMGGCLTPIGDPPLLMGFMRGVPFFWSLHLFPVLIFNMVILLFVFYQIDKRSYRKDIANGRKPDIRKPGTQFRLDGLHNIIFLVMIVGAVILSGVLPGMSAFQDAAGNVRGIHLFGEVTLTFPALIEIVIILLAAFLSFKTTDKQIRIRNHFTWGAIQEVAVLFIGI
;
A
#
# COMPACT_ATOMS: atom_id res chain seq x y z
N MET A 1 48.25 -0.20 -7.67
CA MET A 1 47.52 -1.21 -8.44
C MET A 1 46.10 -1.49 -7.87
N LYS A 2 45.88 -1.68 -6.55
CA LYS A 2 44.55 -1.88 -5.95
C LYS A 2 43.60 -0.66 -6.10
N ASN A 3 44.09 0.56 -6.06
CA ASN A 3 43.26 1.78 -6.21
C ASN A 3 42.76 1.98 -7.65
N LEU A 4 43.53 1.62 -8.66
CA LEU A 4 43.13 1.68 -10.08
C LEU A 4 42.05 0.63 -10.44
N LEU A 5 42.05 -0.54 -9.75
CA LEU A 5 41.03 -1.58 -9.94
C LEU A 5 39.69 -1.22 -9.26
N ASN A 6 39.73 -0.46 -8.16
CA ASN A 6 38.53 0.05 -7.49
C ASN A 6 37.89 1.18 -8.29
N ASP A 7 38.70 2.04 -8.91
CA ASP A 7 38.21 3.15 -9.74
C ASP A 7 37.50 2.62 -11.01
N ASN A 8 38.09 1.61 -11.67
CA ASN A 8 37.47 0.98 -12.85
C ASN A 8 36.15 0.23 -12.51
N ARG A 9 36.00 -0.30 -11.29
CA ARG A 9 34.73 -0.92 -10.85
C ARG A 9 33.67 0.12 -10.56
N ALA A 10 34.02 1.24 -9.96
CA ALA A 10 33.12 2.35 -9.68
C ALA A 10 32.62 3.00 -11.00
N VAL A 11 33.54 3.25 -11.94
CA VAL A 11 33.20 3.78 -13.28
C VAL A 11 32.32 2.81 -14.06
N ARG A 12 32.58 1.52 -14.00
CA ARG A 12 31.78 0.49 -14.67
C ARG A 12 30.37 0.37 -14.06
N LYS A 13 30.26 0.48 -12.73
CA LYS A 13 28.96 0.51 -12.02
C LYS A 13 28.17 1.76 -12.40
N TYR A 14 28.80 2.93 -12.40
CA TYR A 14 28.17 4.19 -12.81
C TYR A 14 27.69 4.16 -14.27
N ASN A 15 28.51 3.66 -15.19
CA ASN A 15 28.12 3.54 -16.60
C ASN A 15 26.96 2.54 -16.81
N MET A 16 26.89 1.48 -16.01
CA MET A 16 25.79 0.53 -16.05
C MET A 16 24.49 1.13 -15.50
N GLU A 17 24.57 1.89 -14.41
CA GLU A 17 23.42 2.62 -13.83
C GLU A 17 22.90 3.69 -14.80
N VAL A 18 23.78 4.44 -15.46
CA VAL A 18 23.43 5.42 -16.50
C VAL A 18 22.81 4.74 -17.73
N ALA A 19 23.29 3.57 -18.13
CA ALA A 19 22.71 2.83 -19.26
C ALA A 19 21.31 2.29 -18.93
N VAL A 20 21.10 1.81 -17.70
CA VAL A 20 19.78 1.38 -17.22
C VAL A 20 18.83 2.58 -17.16
N LEU A 21 19.29 3.72 -16.64
CA LEU A 21 18.50 4.94 -16.56
C LEU A 21 18.09 5.44 -17.97
N LYS A 22 19.03 5.44 -18.94
CA LYS A 22 18.72 5.80 -20.34
C LYS A 22 17.68 4.88 -20.94
N LYS A 23 17.79 3.55 -20.77
CA LYS A 23 16.78 2.59 -21.23
C LYS A 23 15.42 2.83 -20.58
N LEU A 24 15.39 3.07 -19.25
CA LEU A 24 14.16 3.36 -18.52
C LEU A 24 13.49 4.65 -19.06
N VAL A 25 14.26 5.73 -19.24
CA VAL A 25 13.77 7.00 -19.80
C VAL A 25 13.25 6.81 -21.22
N THR A 26 13.92 5.98 -22.04
CA THR A 26 13.46 5.71 -23.41
C THR A 26 12.15 4.91 -23.42
N VAL A 27 12.02 3.90 -22.58
CA VAL A 27 10.80 3.09 -22.45
C VAL A 27 9.64 3.93 -21.92
N LEU A 28 9.90 4.76 -20.92
CA LEU A 28 8.92 5.69 -20.35
C LEU A 28 8.52 6.77 -21.35
N GLY A 29 9.46 7.30 -22.13
CA GLY A 29 9.20 8.25 -23.22
C GLY A 29 8.34 7.63 -24.33
N ALA A 30 8.61 6.38 -24.71
CA ALA A 30 7.80 5.63 -25.67
C ALA A 30 6.38 5.35 -25.13
N PHE A 31 6.26 4.96 -23.86
CA PHE A 31 4.98 4.77 -23.20
C PHE A 31 4.16 6.07 -23.15
N PHE A 32 4.80 7.19 -22.83
CA PHE A 32 4.19 8.51 -22.84
C PHE A 32 3.76 8.97 -24.25
N ALA A 33 4.57 8.68 -25.26
CA ALA A 33 4.24 8.97 -26.66
C ALA A 33 3.03 8.15 -27.13
N VAL A 34 2.92 6.88 -26.71
CA VAL A 34 1.76 6.03 -27.00
C VAL A 34 0.51 6.55 -26.27
N LEU A 35 0.63 6.99 -25.01
CA LEU A 35 -0.47 7.60 -24.25
C LEU A 35 -0.97 8.90 -24.88
N LEU A 36 -0.06 9.73 -25.43
CA LEU A 36 -0.41 10.97 -26.12
C LEU A 36 -0.98 10.74 -27.54
N ALA A 37 -0.62 9.61 -28.17
CA ALA A 37 -1.09 9.26 -29.51
C ALA A 37 -2.47 8.55 -29.53
N CYS A 38 -2.92 8.00 -28.39
CA CYS A 38 -4.25 7.42 -28.28
C CYS A 38 -5.29 8.50 -27.97
N PRO A 39 -6.33 8.72 -28.83
CA PRO A 39 -7.49 9.50 -28.47
C PRO A 39 -8.35 8.69 -27.50
N LEU A 40 -7.96 8.64 -26.23
CA LEU A 40 -8.76 8.06 -25.16
C LEU A 40 -9.87 9.05 -24.81
N SER A 41 -11.02 8.89 -25.47
CA SER A 41 -12.28 9.36 -24.92
C SER A 41 -12.57 8.46 -23.72
N VAL A 42 -12.16 8.90 -22.54
CA VAL A 42 -12.54 8.22 -21.29
C VAL A 42 -14.03 8.51 -21.11
N PHE A 43 -14.87 7.54 -21.43
CA PHE A 43 -16.27 7.54 -21.02
C PHE A 43 -16.26 7.38 -19.49
N ALA A 44 -16.51 8.48 -18.79
CA ALA A 44 -16.82 8.42 -17.38
C ALA A 44 -18.12 7.62 -17.23
N ALA A 45 -18.12 6.60 -16.39
CA ALA A 45 -19.32 5.86 -16.04
C ALA A 45 -20.37 6.84 -15.52
N GLU A 46 -21.61 6.71 -16.01
CA GLU A 46 -22.77 7.47 -15.54
C GLU A 46 -22.89 7.29 -14.02
N GLY A 47 -22.68 8.36 -13.29
CA GLY A 47 -22.73 8.37 -11.81
C GLY A 47 -21.72 9.29 -11.14
N SER A 48 -20.66 9.72 -11.82
CA SER A 48 -19.74 10.73 -11.26
C SER A 48 -20.20 12.13 -11.71
N LYS A 49 -20.35 13.03 -10.77
CA LYS A 49 -20.67 14.47 -11.01
C LYS A 49 -19.50 15.23 -11.69
N ALA A 50 -18.49 14.53 -12.18
CA ALA A 50 -17.40 15.08 -12.97
C ALA A 50 -17.90 15.51 -14.36
N PRO A 51 -17.30 16.53 -14.99
CA PRO A 51 -17.64 16.93 -16.34
C PRO A 51 -17.53 15.73 -17.29
N SER A 52 -18.51 15.54 -18.17
CA SER A 52 -18.68 14.38 -19.06
C SER A 52 -17.51 14.15 -20.03
N THR A 53 -16.59 15.10 -20.18
CA THR A 53 -15.37 14.99 -20.98
C THR A 53 -14.25 15.80 -20.35
N VAL A 54 -13.24 15.11 -19.81
CA VAL A 54 -12.01 15.76 -19.32
C VAL A 54 -10.96 15.69 -20.42
N PRO A 55 -10.32 16.80 -20.81
CA PRO A 55 -9.24 16.78 -21.79
C PRO A 55 -8.08 15.89 -21.34
N VAL A 56 -7.60 15.01 -22.22
CA VAL A 56 -6.56 14.00 -21.90
C VAL A 56 -5.26 14.65 -21.40
N TRP A 57 -4.93 15.88 -21.84
CA TRP A 57 -3.74 16.58 -21.37
C TRP A 57 -3.79 16.93 -19.87
N LEU A 58 -4.96 16.99 -19.23
CA LEU A 58 -5.10 17.16 -17.78
C LEU A 58 -4.63 15.91 -17.00
N CYS A 59 -4.46 14.76 -17.65
CA CYS A 59 -3.86 13.59 -17.03
C CYS A 59 -2.33 13.66 -16.93
N ILE A 60 -1.67 14.63 -17.59
CA ILE A 60 -0.21 14.78 -17.59
C ILE A 60 0.36 14.99 -16.17
N PRO A 61 -0.19 15.87 -15.33
CA PRO A 61 0.30 16.04 -13.95
C PRO A 61 0.23 14.76 -13.13
N PHE A 62 -0.87 14.01 -13.23
CA PHE A 62 -1.01 12.71 -12.56
C PHE A 62 0.05 11.70 -13.03
N ALA A 63 0.22 11.55 -14.34
CA ALA A 63 1.24 10.66 -14.89
C ALA A 63 2.67 11.10 -14.50
N GLY A 64 2.92 12.41 -14.44
CA GLY A 64 4.19 12.99 -14.01
C GLY A 64 4.48 12.68 -12.53
N LEU A 65 3.48 12.79 -11.66
CA LEU A 65 3.60 12.42 -10.24
C LEU A 65 3.92 10.93 -10.10
N LEU A 66 3.18 10.04 -10.79
CA LEU A 66 3.45 8.60 -10.76
C LEU A 66 4.87 8.27 -11.22
N LEU A 67 5.38 8.95 -12.26
CA LEU A 67 6.76 8.81 -12.70
C LEU A 67 7.77 9.27 -11.64
N CYS A 68 7.51 10.37 -10.96
CA CYS A 68 8.35 10.83 -9.85
C CYS A 68 8.38 9.80 -8.73
N ILE A 69 7.25 9.24 -8.32
CA ILE A 69 7.14 8.20 -7.28
C ILE A 69 7.94 6.94 -7.69
N ALA A 70 7.88 6.54 -8.96
CA ALA A 70 8.56 5.34 -9.43
C ALA A 70 10.07 5.51 -9.61
N VAL A 71 10.53 6.69 -10.04
CA VAL A 71 11.91 6.91 -10.50
C VAL A 71 12.78 7.59 -9.45
N MET A 72 12.24 8.60 -8.75
CA MET A 72 13.04 9.43 -7.83
C MET A 72 13.66 8.65 -6.66
N PRO A 73 12.94 7.73 -5.98
CA PRO A 73 13.53 6.89 -4.93
C PRO A 73 14.71 6.04 -5.42
N LEU A 74 14.70 5.64 -6.70
CA LEU A 74 15.78 4.83 -7.28
C LEU A 74 17.01 5.65 -7.68
N VAL A 75 16.82 6.92 -8.05
CA VAL A 75 17.88 7.78 -8.57
C VAL A 75 18.52 8.63 -7.47
N LYS A 76 17.71 9.22 -6.58
CA LYS A 76 18.12 10.13 -5.50
C LYS A 76 17.23 9.94 -4.27
N ALA A 77 17.35 8.79 -3.59
CA ALA A 77 16.52 8.43 -2.44
C ALA A 77 16.52 9.50 -1.33
N GLU A 78 17.70 9.96 -0.87
CA GLU A 78 17.82 10.96 0.20
C GLU A 78 17.19 12.32 -0.17
N TRP A 79 17.35 12.74 -1.43
CA TRP A 79 16.70 13.96 -1.91
C TRP A 79 15.19 13.79 -1.97
N TRP A 80 14.71 12.65 -2.44
CA TRP A 80 13.29 12.33 -2.51
C TRP A 80 12.63 12.35 -1.14
N GLU A 81 13.19 11.66 -0.15
CA GLU A 81 12.67 11.63 1.21
C GLU A 81 12.48 13.03 1.82
N SER A 82 13.39 13.98 1.51
CA SER A 82 13.32 15.34 2.04
C SER A 82 12.43 16.30 1.23
N HIS A 83 12.23 16.06 -0.08
CA HIS A 83 11.53 16.99 -0.98
C HIS A 83 10.20 16.44 -1.53
N GLN A 84 9.84 15.22 -1.17
CA GLN A 84 8.59 14.57 -1.59
C GLN A 84 7.35 15.47 -1.43
N PRO A 85 7.10 16.15 -0.28
CA PRO A 85 5.92 17.02 -0.13
C PRO A 85 5.90 18.18 -1.13
N LEU A 86 7.07 18.74 -1.45
CA LEU A 86 7.19 19.83 -2.42
C LEU A 86 6.90 19.37 -3.84
N VAL A 87 7.39 18.18 -4.22
CA VAL A 87 7.12 17.59 -5.54
C VAL A 87 5.62 17.29 -5.70
N VAL A 88 5.00 16.71 -4.67
CA VAL A 88 3.56 16.44 -4.67
C VAL A 88 2.78 17.75 -4.79
N ALA A 89 3.08 18.77 -3.98
CA ALA A 89 2.43 20.08 -4.06
C ALA A 89 2.58 20.73 -5.44
N LEU A 90 3.75 20.61 -6.07
CA LEU A 90 3.97 21.12 -7.43
C LEU A 90 3.02 20.45 -8.43
N TRP A 91 2.89 19.13 -8.40
CA TRP A 91 2.02 18.40 -9.32
C TRP A 91 0.54 18.70 -9.06
N ILE A 92 0.13 18.88 -7.79
CA ILE A 92 -1.23 19.33 -7.45
C ILE A 92 -1.51 20.71 -8.05
N ILE A 93 -0.59 21.66 -7.92
CA ILE A 93 -0.76 23.00 -8.49
C ILE A 93 -0.84 22.92 -10.03
N LEU A 94 0.03 22.09 -10.65
CA LEU A 94 0.01 21.87 -12.10
C LEU A 94 -1.28 21.19 -12.60
N MET A 95 -2.04 20.53 -11.73
CA MET A 95 -3.35 19.98 -12.04
C MET A 95 -4.48 20.99 -11.77
N VAL A 96 -4.51 21.58 -10.58
CA VAL A 96 -5.61 22.44 -10.10
C VAL A 96 -5.68 23.76 -10.89
N VAL A 97 -4.53 24.37 -11.20
CA VAL A 97 -4.53 25.67 -11.90
C VAL A 97 -5.10 25.54 -13.32
N PRO A 98 -4.64 24.65 -14.19
CA PRO A 98 -5.24 24.48 -15.52
C PRO A 98 -6.71 24.02 -15.44
N PHE A 99 -7.06 23.17 -14.46
CA PHE A 99 -8.44 22.75 -14.25
C PHE A 99 -9.34 23.94 -13.93
N ALA A 100 -8.88 24.89 -13.11
CA ALA A 100 -9.60 26.10 -12.77
C ALA A 100 -9.79 27.04 -13.99
N PHE A 101 -8.84 27.09 -14.92
CA PHE A 101 -8.97 27.84 -16.15
C PHE A 101 -10.01 27.22 -17.11
N VAL A 102 -10.11 25.88 -17.14
CA VAL A 102 -11.06 25.18 -18.02
C VAL A 102 -12.47 25.17 -17.48
N TYR A 103 -12.66 24.92 -16.19
CA TYR A 103 -13.96 24.66 -15.57
C TYR A 103 -14.44 25.77 -14.62
N GLY A 104 -13.61 26.78 -14.38
CA GLY A 104 -13.87 27.88 -13.45
C GLY A 104 -13.52 27.54 -11.99
N ALA A 105 -13.24 28.58 -11.21
CA ALA A 105 -12.75 28.45 -9.83
C ALA A 105 -13.77 27.78 -8.88
N GLY A 106 -15.07 28.07 -9.05
CA GLY A 106 -16.12 27.49 -8.20
C GLY A 106 -16.22 25.95 -8.37
N LYS A 107 -16.27 25.47 -9.63
CA LYS A 107 -16.34 24.04 -9.91
C LYS A 107 -15.05 23.32 -9.50
N THR A 108 -13.90 23.96 -9.67
CA THR A 108 -12.62 23.43 -9.22
C THR A 108 -12.59 23.26 -7.70
N ALA A 109 -13.01 24.29 -6.95
CA ALA A 109 -13.07 24.21 -5.48
C ALA A 109 -14.01 23.09 -5.01
N GLU A 110 -15.17 22.95 -5.65
CA GLU A 110 -16.11 21.86 -5.38
C GLU A 110 -15.48 20.48 -5.64
N THR A 111 -14.88 20.29 -6.82
CA THR A 111 -14.26 19.00 -7.20
C THR A 111 -13.08 18.64 -6.28
N VAL A 112 -12.21 19.61 -5.98
CA VAL A 112 -11.07 19.39 -5.07
C VAL A 112 -11.56 19.06 -3.66
N LEU A 113 -12.59 19.75 -3.16
CA LEU A 113 -13.16 19.47 -1.85
C LEU A 113 -13.82 18.09 -1.81
N ASP A 114 -14.53 17.69 -2.86
CA ASP A 114 -15.12 16.35 -2.98
C ASP A 114 -14.06 15.26 -2.92
N CYS A 115 -12.99 15.38 -3.71
CA CYS A 115 -11.86 14.46 -3.66
C CYS A 115 -11.20 14.40 -2.28
N ILE A 116 -11.01 15.54 -1.60
CA ILE A 116 -10.40 15.57 -0.26
C ILE A 116 -11.32 14.89 0.76
N VAL A 117 -12.62 15.15 0.74
CA VAL A 117 -13.56 14.69 1.77
C VAL A 117 -13.99 13.25 1.54
N ASN A 118 -14.39 12.91 0.33
CA ASN A 118 -15.00 11.61 0.05
C ASN A 118 -13.98 10.56 -0.38
N ASP A 119 -12.92 10.92 -1.10
CA ASP A 119 -11.88 9.97 -1.53
C ASP A 119 -10.70 9.93 -0.53
N TYR A 120 -9.98 11.05 -0.38
CA TYR A 120 -8.72 11.08 0.38
C TYR A 120 -8.91 10.86 1.88
N LEU A 121 -9.82 11.59 2.54
CA LEU A 121 -10.01 11.53 4.00
C LEU A 121 -10.44 10.13 4.44
N THR A 122 -11.42 9.55 3.77
CA THR A 122 -11.92 8.20 4.06
C THR A 122 -10.80 7.16 3.89
N PHE A 123 -10.05 7.27 2.79
CA PHE A 123 -8.92 6.38 2.51
C PHE A 123 -7.81 6.48 3.56
N ILE A 124 -7.37 7.69 3.90
CA ILE A 124 -6.27 7.89 4.87
C ILE A 124 -6.69 7.48 6.28
N ILE A 125 -7.93 7.72 6.68
CA ILE A 125 -8.43 7.28 7.99
C ILE A 125 -8.45 5.74 8.07
N LEU A 126 -8.85 5.07 7.00
CA LEU A 126 -8.81 3.60 6.95
C LEU A 126 -7.37 3.09 7.09
N LEU A 127 -6.44 3.61 6.28
CA LEU A 127 -5.03 3.21 6.37
C LEU A 127 -4.43 3.52 7.74
N PHE A 128 -4.75 4.67 8.31
CA PHE A 128 -4.34 5.06 9.65
C PHE A 128 -4.87 4.06 10.69
N GLY A 129 -6.15 3.69 10.64
CA GLY A 129 -6.74 2.72 11.54
C GLY A 129 -6.07 1.35 11.45
N LEU A 130 -5.93 0.82 10.24
CA LEU A 130 -5.24 -0.45 9.99
C LEU A 130 -3.78 -0.41 10.46
N PHE A 131 -3.07 0.67 10.18
CA PHE A 131 -1.69 0.86 10.59
C PHE A 131 -1.55 0.92 12.13
N CYS A 132 -2.43 1.65 12.81
CA CYS A 132 -2.44 1.75 14.26
C CYS A 132 -2.71 0.40 14.91
N VAL A 133 -3.72 -0.32 14.45
CA VAL A 133 -4.14 -1.59 15.05
C VAL A 133 -3.15 -2.70 14.72
N SER A 134 -2.66 -2.82 13.49
CA SER A 134 -1.64 -3.81 13.12
C SER A 134 -0.30 -3.56 13.79
N GLY A 135 0.08 -2.30 13.99
CA GLY A 135 1.28 -1.91 14.74
C GLY A 135 1.28 -2.32 16.21
N ASN A 136 0.12 -2.62 16.76
CA ASN A 136 -0.10 -3.12 18.13
C ASN A 136 -0.11 -4.65 18.23
N ILE A 137 0.19 -5.37 17.15
CA ILE A 137 0.34 -6.82 17.12
C ILE A 137 1.81 -7.14 16.82
N THR A 138 2.43 -8.02 17.60
CA THR A 138 3.79 -8.51 17.33
C THR A 138 3.84 -10.03 17.29
N MET A 139 4.64 -10.53 16.38
CA MET A 139 4.93 -11.94 16.25
C MET A 139 6.40 -12.17 16.61
N GLU A 140 6.66 -12.97 17.65
CA GLU A 140 7.99 -13.37 18.05
C GLU A 140 8.12 -14.90 18.02
N GLY A 141 9.26 -15.38 17.55
CA GLY A 141 9.59 -16.80 17.56
C GLY A 141 11.07 -16.98 17.31
N ASP A 142 11.69 -17.88 18.06
CA ASP A 142 13.11 -18.23 17.89
C ASP A 142 13.29 -19.43 16.96
N PHE A 143 12.53 -19.44 15.86
CA PHE A 143 12.75 -20.45 14.82
C PHE A 143 13.89 -20.02 13.91
N ALA A 144 14.79 -20.97 13.62
CA ALA A 144 15.76 -20.73 12.56
C ALA A 144 15.06 -20.71 11.20
N GLY A 145 15.33 -19.68 10.40
CA GLY A 145 14.83 -19.56 9.04
C GLY A 145 15.31 -20.69 8.16
N SER A 146 14.53 -21.76 8.07
CA SER A 146 14.72 -22.85 7.12
C SER A 146 13.82 -22.64 5.90
N PRO A 147 14.09 -23.29 4.74
CA PRO A 147 13.27 -23.13 3.55
C PRO A 147 11.77 -23.44 3.77
N ARG A 148 11.46 -24.44 4.60
CA ARG A 148 10.06 -24.79 4.92
C ARG A 148 9.38 -23.73 5.79
N VAL A 149 10.12 -23.22 6.80
CA VAL A 149 9.62 -22.16 7.68
C VAL A 149 9.38 -20.88 6.89
N ASN A 150 10.30 -20.49 6.01
CA ASN A 150 10.16 -19.31 5.17
C ASN A 150 8.98 -19.42 4.21
N VAL A 151 8.74 -20.60 3.60
CA VAL A 151 7.54 -20.86 2.77
C VAL A 151 6.27 -20.67 3.58
N GLY A 152 6.21 -21.25 4.80
CA GLY A 152 5.04 -21.09 5.68
C GLY A 152 4.79 -19.63 6.08
N LEU A 153 5.87 -18.88 6.40
CA LEU A 153 5.76 -17.45 6.74
C LEU A 153 5.27 -16.61 5.56
N LEU A 154 5.79 -16.84 4.34
CA LEU A 154 5.35 -16.14 3.15
C LEU A 154 3.89 -16.47 2.81
N ALA A 155 3.49 -17.75 2.90
CA ALA A 155 2.10 -18.14 2.68
C ALA A 155 1.15 -17.49 3.70
N LEU A 156 1.49 -17.56 4.99
CA LEU A 156 0.71 -16.93 6.06
C LEU A 156 0.61 -15.42 5.86
N GLY A 157 1.74 -14.75 5.58
CA GLY A 157 1.77 -13.31 5.35
C GLY A 157 0.93 -12.90 4.14
N THR A 158 0.96 -13.67 3.05
CA THR A 158 0.14 -13.43 1.85
C THR A 158 -1.36 -13.48 2.18
N LEU A 159 -1.80 -14.45 2.96
CA LEU A 159 -3.20 -14.57 3.37
C LEU A 159 -3.61 -13.46 4.34
N LEU A 160 -2.73 -13.13 5.29
CA LEU A 160 -2.98 -12.03 6.24
C LEU A 160 -3.11 -10.68 5.53
N SER A 161 -2.37 -10.45 4.44
CA SER A 161 -2.41 -9.20 3.69
C SER A 161 -3.80 -8.86 3.16
N SER A 162 -4.58 -9.87 2.78
CA SER A 162 -5.98 -9.67 2.37
C SER A 162 -6.91 -9.27 3.52
N CYS A 163 -6.52 -9.57 4.77
CA CYS A 163 -7.37 -9.30 5.94
C CYS A 163 -7.01 -7.97 6.64
N ILE A 164 -5.72 -7.66 6.73
CA ILE A 164 -5.20 -6.52 7.52
C ILE A 164 -4.48 -5.48 6.65
N GLY A 165 -4.60 -5.61 5.33
CA GLY A 165 -3.88 -4.79 4.37
C GLY A 165 -2.42 -5.22 4.18
N THR A 166 -1.88 -4.92 3.01
CA THR A 166 -0.47 -5.22 2.68
C THR A 166 0.51 -4.53 3.62
N THR A 167 0.25 -3.28 4.00
CA THR A 167 1.07 -2.52 4.95
C THR A 167 1.05 -3.16 6.34
N GLY A 168 -0.13 -3.51 6.86
CA GLY A 168 -0.28 -4.15 8.17
C GLY A 168 0.39 -5.51 8.25
N ALA A 169 0.19 -6.37 7.26
CA ALA A 169 0.82 -7.68 7.17
C ALA A 169 2.35 -7.57 7.03
N SER A 170 2.81 -6.61 6.23
CA SER A 170 4.24 -6.36 6.07
C SER A 170 4.90 -5.92 7.38
N MET A 171 4.29 -5.00 8.13
CA MET A 171 4.81 -4.58 9.43
C MET A 171 4.88 -5.73 10.44
N LEU A 172 3.84 -6.56 10.47
CA LEU A 172 3.77 -7.71 11.38
C LEU A 172 4.84 -8.76 11.05
N MET A 173 5.08 -9.03 9.76
CA MET A 173 5.84 -10.19 9.31
C MET A 173 7.31 -9.90 8.96
N VAL A 174 7.66 -8.68 8.53
CA VAL A 174 8.99 -8.37 8.00
C VAL A 174 10.11 -8.63 9.03
N ARG A 175 9.87 -8.31 10.28
CA ARG A 175 10.85 -8.46 11.36
C ARG A 175 11.08 -9.88 11.78
N PRO A 176 10.04 -10.69 12.07
CA PRO A 176 10.22 -12.13 12.25
C PRO A 176 11.01 -12.76 11.10
N VAL A 177 10.68 -12.43 9.85
CA VAL A 177 11.37 -12.95 8.67
C VAL A 177 12.85 -12.54 8.66
N ILE A 178 13.17 -11.28 8.95
CA ILE A 178 14.57 -10.80 9.02
C ILE A 178 15.31 -11.45 10.19
N LYS A 179 14.71 -11.52 11.39
CA LYS A 179 15.32 -12.07 12.61
C LYS A 179 15.62 -13.55 12.45
N MET A 180 14.66 -14.34 11.98
CA MET A 180 14.81 -15.78 11.77
C MET A 180 15.89 -16.13 10.74
N ASN A 181 16.14 -15.23 9.78
CA ASN A 181 17.13 -15.40 8.72
C ASN A 181 18.41 -14.58 8.96
N SER A 182 18.64 -14.02 10.15
CA SER A 182 19.81 -13.18 10.46
C SER A 182 21.14 -13.91 10.30
N TRP A 183 21.19 -15.20 10.62
CA TRP A 183 22.35 -16.08 10.52
C TRP A 183 22.78 -16.37 9.07
N ARG A 184 21.89 -16.16 8.08
CA ARG A 184 22.13 -16.46 6.66
C ARG A 184 22.86 -15.31 5.96
N LYS A 185 23.82 -15.65 5.09
CA LYS A 185 24.49 -14.67 4.22
C LYS A 185 23.65 -14.38 2.97
N ARG A 186 23.04 -15.44 2.40
CA ARG A 186 22.25 -15.37 1.17
C ARG A 186 20.76 -15.28 1.50
N LYS A 187 20.28 -14.07 1.82
CA LYS A 187 18.90 -13.83 2.26
C LYS A 187 18.13 -12.79 1.42
N GLY A 188 18.76 -12.14 0.43
CA GLY A 188 18.13 -11.10 -0.37
C GLY A 188 16.87 -11.58 -1.10
N HIS A 189 16.88 -12.81 -1.64
CA HIS A 189 15.72 -13.39 -2.30
C HIS A 189 14.52 -13.55 -1.37
N ILE A 190 14.71 -13.75 -0.06
CA ILE A 190 13.62 -13.87 0.93
C ILE A 190 12.83 -12.55 0.97
N MET A 191 13.55 -11.41 0.99
CA MET A 191 12.91 -10.09 1.01
C MET A 191 12.23 -9.76 -0.33
N ILE A 192 12.83 -10.16 -1.46
CA ILE A 192 12.22 -9.97 -2.78
C ILE A 192 10.87 -10.72 -2.85
N PHE A 193 10.83 -12.00 -2.47
CA PHE A 193 9.59 -12.76 -2.47
C PHE A 193 8.60 -12.28 -1.41
N PHE A 194 9.09 -11.77 -0.27
CA PHE A 194 8.24 -11.13 0.73
C PHE A 194 7.51 -9.93 0.15
N ILE A 195 8.21 -9.05 -0.57
CA ILE A 195 7.61 -7.88 -1.22
C ILE A 195 6.58 -8.32 -2.27
N PHE A 196 6.93 -9.26 -3.14
CA PHE A 196 5.99 -9.73 -4.18
C PHE A 196 4.75 -10.40 -3.60
N MET A 197 4.90 -11.21 -2.57
CA MET A 197 3.80 -12.03 -2.04
C MET A 197 3.02 -11.32 -0.95
N VAL A 198 3.71 -10.83 0.09
CA VAL A 198 3.06 -10.25 1.28
C VAL A 198 2.71 -8.79 1.06
N SER A 199 3.66 -7.99 0.55
CA SER A 199 3.47 -6.54 0.42
C SER A 199 2.73 -6.14 -0.87
N ASN A 200 2.44 -7.07 -1.77
CA ASN A 200 1.76 -6.79 -3.04
C ASN A 200 0.62 -7.79 -3.29
N MET A 201 0.93 -8.98 -3.85
CA MET A 201 -0.07 -9.95 -4.32
C MET A 201 -1.09 -10.34 -3.24
N GLY A 202 -0.68 -10.43 -1.98
CA GLY A 202 -1.55 -10.82 -0.88
C GLY A 202 -2.73 -9.88 -0.63
N GLY A 203 -2.67 -8.61 -1.08
CA GLY A 203 -3.74 -7.64 -0.89
C GLY A 203 -4.95 -7.80 -1.82
N CYS A 204 -4.91 -8.70 -2.81
CA CYS A 204 -5.88 -8.70 -3.91
C CYS A 204 -7.29 -9.22 -3.58
N LEU A 205 -7.55 -9.81 -2.42
CA LEU A 205 -8.84 -10.44 -2.12
C LEU A 205 -9.88 -9.53 -1.47
N THR A 206 -9.47 -8.40 -0.92
CA THR A 206 -10.41 -7.47 -0.30
C THR A 206 -10.05 -6.02 -0.63
N PRO A 207 -11.01 -5.09 -0.64
CA PRO A 207 -10.76 -3.67 -0.80
C PRO A 207 -9.79 -3.09 0.24
N ILE A 208 -9.76 -3.65 1.43
CA ILE A 208 -8.86 -3.23 2.52
C ILE A 208 -7.41 -3.68 2.26
N GLY A 209 -7.25 -4.72 1.45
CA GLY A 209 -5.95 -5.33 1.15
C GLY A 209 -5.03 -4.42 0.35
N ASP A 210 -5.58 -3.70 -0.63
CA ASP A 210 -4.79 -2.90 -1.57
C ASP A 210 -5.52 -1.59 -1.96
N PRO A 211 -4.84 -0.44 -1.95
CA PRO A 211 -5.41 0.87 -2.27
C PRO A 211 -6.25 0.94 -3.56
N PRO A 212 -5.79 0.41 -4.71
CA PRO A 212 -6.60 0.43 -5.93
C PRO A 212 -7.94 -0.30 -5.82
N LEU A 213 -8.00 -1.39 -5.04
CA LEU A 213 -9.25 -2.12 -4.81
C LEU A 213 -10.21 -1.33 -3.92
N LEU A 214 -9.67 -0.60 -2.93
CA LEU A 214 -10.48 0.29 -2.10
C LEU A 214 -11.08 1.42 -2.94
N MET A 215 -10.30 2.03 -3.84
CA MET A 215 -10.83 3.04 -4.76
C MET A 215 -11.94 2.48 -5.65
N GLY A 216 -11.80 1.24 -6.13
CA GLY A 216 -12.86 0.55 -6.86
C GLY A 216 -14.12 0.36 -6.01
N PHE A 217 -13.96 -0.04 -4.74
CA PHE A 217 -15.08 -0.18 -3.80
C PHE A 217 -15.80 1.15 -3.55
N MET A 218 -15.05 2.24 -3.33
CA MET A 218 -15.62 3.59 -3.16
C MET A 218 -16.37 4.07 -4.41
N ARG A 219 -16.02 3.55 -5.59
CA ARG A 219 -16.70 3.83 -6.87
C ARG A 219 -17.82 2.82 -7.19
N GLY A 220 -18.29 2.04 -6.20
CA GLY A 220 -19.46 1.17 -6.30
C GLY A 220 -19.20 -0.29 -6.66
N VAL A 221 -17.93 -0.74 -6.73
CA VAL A 221 -17.62 -2.17 -6.86
C VAL A 221 -17.97 -2.89 -5.55
N PRO A 222 -18.76 -3.97 -5.56
CA PRO A 222 -19.12 -4.67 -4.33
C PRO A 222 -17.90 -5.17 -3.54
N PHE A 223 -17.93 -5.07 -2.20
CA PHE A 223 -16.82 -5.44 -1.31
C PHE A 223 -16.28 -6.85 -1.60
N PHE A 224 -17.16 -7.82 -1.78
CA PHE A 224 -16.80 -9.22 -2.02
C PHE A 224 -16.50 -9.57 -3.46
N TRP A 225 -16.56 -8.60 -4.39
CA TRP A 225 -16.25 -8.86 -5.80
C TRP A 225 -14.82 -9.37 -5.99
N SER A 226 -13.86 -8.83 -5.27
CA SER A 226 -12.45 -9.22 -5.35
C SER A 226 -12.17 -10.66 -4.90
N LEU A 227 -13.09 -11.31 -4.15
CA LEU A 227 -12.97 -12.73 -3.82
C LEU A 227 -12.98 -13.65 -5.04
N HIS A 228 -13.50 -13.19 -6.18
CA HIS A 228 -13.37 -13.94 -7.44
C HIS A 228 -11.91 -14.13 -7.87
N LEU A 229 -10.98 -13.32 -7.36
CA LEU A 229 -9.55 -13.46 -7.60
C LEU A 229 -8.89 -14.56 -6.75
N PHE A 230 -9.64 -15.20 -5.83
CA PHE A 230 -9.09 -16.24 -4.95
C PHE A 230 -8.39 -17.39 -5.70
N PRO A 231 -8.98 -17.99 -6.77
CA PRO A 231 -8.30 -19.03 -7.53
C PRO A 231 -7.00 -18.53 -8.18
N VAL A 232 -7.00 -17.29 -8.67
CA VAL A 232 -5.83 -16.66 -9.29
C VAL A 232 -4.74 -16.42 -8.24
N LEU A 233 -5.11 -15.95 -7.04
CA LEU A 233 -4.17 -15.79 -5.93
C LEU A 233 -3.53 -17.13 -5.55
N ILE A 234 -4.33 -18.18 -5.36
CA ILE A 234 -3.80 -19.50 -4.97
C ILE A 234 -2.87 -20.04 -6.04
N PHE A 235 -3.25 -19.96 -7.31
CA PHE A 235 -2.41 -20.41 -8.42
C PHE A 235 -1.05 -19.70 -8.43
N ASN A 236 -1.04 -18.37 -8.35
CA ASN A 236 0.19 -17.58 -8.31
C ASN A 236 0.99 -17.87 -7.05
N MET A 237 0.34 -17.96 -5.88
CA MET A 237 0.99 -18.27 -4.62
C MET A 237 1.70 -19.64 -4.67
N VAL A 238 1.08 -20.66 -5.21
CA VAL A 238 1.70 -21.99 -5.34
C VAL A 238 2.94 -21.93 -6.23
N ILE A 239 2.86 -21.27 -7.39
CA ILE A 239 4.00 -21.11 -8.30
C ILE A 239 5.15 -20.36 -7.63
N LEU A 240 4.84 -19.20 -7.03
CA LEU A 240 5.86 -18.37 -6.38
C LEU A 240 6.50 -19.07 -5.19
N LEU A 241 5.73 -19.76 -4.35
CA LEU A 241 6.25 -20.54 -3.23
C LEU A 241 7.11 -21.72 -3.71
N PHE A 242 6.74 -22.38 -4.79
CA PHE A 242 7.55 -23.44 -5.38
C PHE A 242 8.89 -22.91 -5.88
N VAL A 243 8.89 -21.83 -6.65
CA VAL A 243 10.11 -21.18 -7.16
C VAL A 243 10.97 -20.69 -5.98
N PHE A 244 10.36 -20.02 -5.01
CA PHE A 244 11.02 -19.56 -3.79
C PHE A 244 11.69 -20.71 -3.06
N TYR A 245 10.95 -21.81 -2.82
CA TYR A 245 11.49 -22.98 -2.12
C TYR A 245 12.75 -23.55 -2.78
N GLN A 246 12.77 -23.63 -4.11
CA GLN A 246 13.92 -24.12 -4.86
C GLN A 246 15.14 -23.19 -4.71
N ILE A 247 14.91 -21.88 -4.81
CA ILE A 247 15.96 -20.87 -4.66
C ILE A 247 16.48 -20.87 -3.21
N ASP A 248 15.56 -20.87 -2.25
CA ASP A 248 15.90 -20.80 -0.83
C ASP A 248 16.62 -22.07 -0.36
N LYS A 249 16.20 -23.25 -0.81
CA LYS A 249 16.85 -24.52 -0.52
C LYS A 249 18.30 -24.56 -1.04
N ARG A 250 18.54 -24.02 -2.25
CA ARG A 250 19.91 -23.93 -2.81
C ARG A 250 20.76 -22.97 -1.99
N SER A 251 20.23 -21.82 -1.63
CA SER A 251 20.91 -20.79 -0.83
C SER A 251 21.21 -21.29 0.59
N TYR A 252 20.24 -21.96 1.22
CA TYR A 252 20.37 -22.57 2.53
C TYR A 252 21.50 -23.62 2.57
N ARG A 253 21.52 -24.54 1.59
CA ARG A 253 22.59 -25.56 1.50
C ARG A 253 23.98 -24.93 1.36
N LYS A 254 24.09 -23.85 0.55
CA LYS A 254 25.37 -23.13 0.39
C LYS A 254 25.79 -22.40 1.68
N ASP A 255 24.87 -21.90 2.47
CA ASP A 255 25.18 -21.24 3.74
C ASP A 255 25.65 -22.28 4.78
N ILE A 256 25.01 -23.45 4.85
CA ILE A 256 25.44 -24.56 5.71
C ILE A 256 26.82 -25.08 5.28
N ALA A 257 27.04 -25.29 3.99
CA ALA A 257 28.36 -25.76 3.47
C ALA A 257 29.50 -24.77 3.77
N ASN A 258 29.21 -23.49 3.91
CA ASN A 258 30.13 -22.44 4.32
C ASN A 258 30.30 -22.33 5.86
N GLY A 259 29.88 -23.34 6.63
CA GLY A 259 30.06 -23.41 8.09
C GLY A 259 29.10 -22.53 8.89
N ARG A 260 28.09 -21.93 8.26
CA ARG A 260 27.09 -21.17 9.00
C ARG A 260 26.07 -22.10 9.65
N LYS A 261 25.80 -21.86 10.94
CA LYS A 261 24.82 -22.64 11.70
C LYS A 261 23.61 -21.79 12.04
N PRO A 262 22.39 -22.37 12.04
CA PRO A 262 21.21 -21.71 12.56
C PRO A 262 21.43 -21.27 14.00
N ASP A 263 21.26 -19.99 14.30
CA ASP A 263 21.37 -19.46 15.65
C ASP A 263 20.05 -19.73 16.39
N ILE A 264 19.95 -20.91 16.99
CA ILE A 264 18.82 -21.27 17.86
C ILE A 264 19.25 -20.84 19.27
N ARG A 265 18.92 -19.57 19.61
CA ARG A 265 19.38 -18.97 20.88
C ARG A 265 18.84 -19.62 22.14
N LYS A 266 17.67 -20.29 22.09
CA LYS A 266 17.13 -21.08 23.21
C LYS A 266 16.22 -22.19 22.67
N PRO A 267 16.55 -23.49 22.92
CA PRO A 267 15.60 -24.58 22.68
C PRO A 267 14.38 -24.36 23.61
N GLY A 268 13.20 -24.14 23.04
CA GLY A 268 11.96 -24.03 23.81
C GLY A 268 11.28 -22.67 23.85
N THR A 269 11.79 -21.64 23.15
CA THR A 269 11.05 -20.38 23.02
C THR A 269 9.85 -20.61 22.09
N GLN A 270 8.67 -20.61 22.70
CA GLN A 270 7.41 -20.83 22.00
C GLN A 270 7.14 -19.66 21.05
N PHE A 271 6.48 -19.93 19.94
CA PHE A 271 5.87 -18.92 19.09
C PHE A 271 4.91 -18.09 19.94
N ARG A 272 5.15 -16.80 20.04
CA ARG A 272 4.35 -15.87 20.82
C ARG A 272 3.79 -14.79 19.92
N LEU A 273 2.47 -14.63 20.00
CA LEU A 273 1.74 -13.53 19.41
C LEU A 273 1.27 -12.62 20.54
N ASP A 274 1.85 -11.43 20.62
CA ASP A 274 1.42 -10.43 21.59
C ASP A 274 0.46 -9.44 20.94
N GLY A 275 -0.55 -8.98 21.70
CA GLY A 275 -1.53 -8.03 21.21
C GLY A 275 -2.69 -8.66 20.42
N LEU A 276 -2.98 -9.95 20.58
CA LEU A 276 -4.06 -10.66 19.86
C LEU A 276 -5.44 -10.03 20.02
N HIS A 277 -5.72 -9.34 21.14
CA HIS A 277 -6.99 -8.62 21.31
C HIS A 277 -7.21 -7.54 20.22
N ASN A 278 -6.15 -7.06 19.58
CA ASN A 278 -6.26 -6.10 18.48
C ASN A 278 -6.93 -6.69 17.23
N ILE A 279 -7.03 -8.01 17.11
CA ILE A 279 -7.82 -8.65 16.05
C ILE A 279 -9.29 -8.21 16.12
N ILE A 280 -9.83 -7.98 17.33
CA ILE A 280 -11.19 -7.47 17.48
C ILE A 280 -11.33 -6.09 16.85
N PHE A 281 -10.34 -5.22 17.02
CA PHE A 281 -10.34 -3.89 16.42
C PHE A 281 -10.12 -3.94 14.91
N LEU A 282 -9.35 -4.90 14.39
CA LEU A 282 -9.26 -5.15 12.94
C LEU A 282 -10.64 -5.57 12.37
N VAL A 283 -11.34 -6.49 13.05
CA VAL A 283 -12.69 -6.90 12.65
C VAL A 283 -13.66 -5.72 12.70
N MET A 284 -13.54 -4.83 13.70
CA MET A 284 -14.33 -3.58 13.74
C MET A 284 -14.09 -2.68 12.54
N ILE A 285 -12.83 -2.50 12.13
CA ILE A 285 -12.46 -1.70 10.94
C ILE A 285 -13.04 -2.34 9.68
N VAL A 286 -12.86 -3.64 9.48
CA VAL A 286 -13.43 -4.38 8.34
C VAL A 286 -14.96 -4.24 8.32
N GLY A 287 -15.61 -4.40 9.49
CA GLY A 287 -17.04 -4.23 9.64
C GLY A 287 -17.51 -2.81 9.29
N ALA A 288 -16.77 -1.78 9.69
CA ALA A 288 -17.08 -0.38 9.37
C ALA A 288 -17.05 -0.13 7.86
N VAL A 289 -16.03 -0.64 7.16
CA VAL A 289 -15.92 -0.53 5.68
C VAL A 289 -17.06 -1.28 4.99
N ILE A 290 -17.42 -2.48 5.45
CA ILE A 290 -18.57 -3.21 4.87
C ILE A 290 -19.87 -2.43 5.11
N LEU A 291 -20.06 -1.89 6.32
CA LEU A 291 -21.24 -1.09 6.66
C LEU A 291 -21.35 0.15 5.78
N SER A 292 -20.26 0.87 5.54
CA SER A 292 -20.29 2.07 4.69
C SER A 292 -20.72 1.77 3.25
N GLY A 293 -20.47 0.55 2.77
CA GLY A 293 -20.95 0.10 1.45
C GLY A 293 -22.40 -0.39 1.44
N VAL A 294 -22.93 -0.85 2.57
CA VAL A 294 -24.30 -1.40 2.66
C VAL A 294 -25.31 -0.34 3.06
N LEU A 295 -24.96 0.55 4.01
CA LEU A 295 -25.86 1.58 4.56
C LEU A 295 -26.48 2.52 3.50
N PRO A 296 -25.77 2.95 2.42
CA PRO A 296 -26.35 3.75 1.37
C PRO A 296 -27.58 3.14 0.70
N GLY A 297 -27.68 1.81 0.64
CA GLY A 297 -28.83 1.08 0.10
C GLY A 297 -30.06 1.01 1.02
N MET A 298 -29.91 1.42 2.29
CA MET A 298 -31.02 1.38 3.26
C MET A 298 -31.86 2.67 3.21
N SER A 299 -33.18 2.55 3.21
CA SER A 299 -34.12 3.68 3.20
C SER A 299 -33.92 4.68 4.35
N ALA A 300 -33.42 4.20 5.51
CA ALA A 300 -33.12 5.06 6.67
C ALA A 300 -32.00 6.10 6.38
N PHE A 301 -31.08 5.79 5.46
CA PHE A 301 -29.96 6.64 5.07
C PHE A 301 -30.20 7.39 3.74
N GLN A 302 -31.38 7.26 3.16
CA GLN A 302 -31.78 7.96 1.94
C GLN A 302 -32.80 9.05 2.25
N ASP A 303 -32.77 10.11 1.42
CA ASP A 303 -33.82 11.14 1.40
C ASP A 303 -35.02 10.68 0.55
N ALA A 304 -36.04 11.53 0.46
CA ALA A 304 -37.25 11.26 -0.35
C ALA A 304 -36.94 11.12 -1.85
N ALA A 305 -35.80 11.62 -2.31
CA ALA A 305 -35.35 11.56 -3.70
C ALA A 305 -34.44 10.37 -3.98
N GLY A 306 -34.12 9.55 -2.95
CA GLY A 306 -33.22 8.39 -3.07
C GLY A 306 -31.74 8.72 -2.94
N ASN A 307 -31.36 9.96 -2.65
CA ASN A 307 -29.97 10.33 -2.41
C ASN A 307 -29.54 9.97 -0.98
N VAL A 308 -28.26 9.61 -0.81
CA VAL A 308 -27.72 9.29 0.52
C VAL A 308 -27.64 10.57 1.36
N ARG A 309 -28.22 10.52 2.56
CA ARG A 309 -28.21 11.64 3.52
C ARG A 309 -26.80 11.89 4.06
N GLY A 310 -26.46 13.17 4.26
CA GLY A 310 -25.17 13.58 4.78
C GLY A 310 -25.14 15.04 5.23
N ILE A 311 -23.96 15.49 5.64
CA ILE A 311 -23.68 16.86 6.02
C ILE A 311 -23.26 17.62 4.75
N HIS A 312 -24.00 18.62 4.37
CA HIS A 312 -23.66 19.53 3.27
C HIS A 312 -22.48 20.41 3.67
N LEU A 313 -21.40 20.41 2.87
CA LEU A 313 -20.20 21.20 3.14
C LEU A 313 -20.12 22.43 2.23
N PHE A 314 -20.07 22.22 0.91
CA PHE A 314 -19.96 23.30 -0.05
C PHE A 314 -20.45 22.82 -1.43
N GLY A 315 -21.23 23.64 -2.15
CA GLY A 315 -21.79 23.29 -3.45
C GLY A 315 -22.62 22.00 -3.37
N GLU A 316 -22.25 20.98 -4.12
CA GLU A 316 -22.88 19.65 -4.07
C GLU A 316 -22.11 18.65 -3.18
N VAL A 317 -21.00 19.07 -2.55
CA VAL A 317 -20.17 18.20 -1.72
C VAL A 317 -20.87 17.88 -0.42
N THR A 318 -21.12 16.61 -0.18
CA THR A 318 -21.74 16.09 1.04
C THR A 318 -20.87 15.00 1.66
N LEU A 319 -20.58 15.12 2.96
CA LEU A 319 -20.04 14.01 3.74
C LEU A 319 -21.23 13.14 4.18
N THR A 320 -21.34 11.95 3.60
CA THR A 320 -22.48 11.04 3.87
C THR A 320 -22.44 10.48 5.28
N PHE A 321 -23.61 10.23 5.88
CA PHE A 321 -23.68 9.61 7.23
C PHE A 321 -23.01 8.22 7.26
N PRO A 322 -23.14 7.34 6.24
CA PRO A 322 -22.37 6.10 6.20
C PRO A 322 -20.85 6.31 6.29
N ALA A 323 -20.28 7.25 5.54
CA ALA A 323 -18.87 7.59 5.61
C ALA A 323 -18.46 8.15 6.99
N LEU A 324 -19.30 9.00 7.58
CA LEU A 324 -19.06 9.52 8.93
C LEU A 324 -19.05 8.40 9.99
N ILE A 325 -19.97 7.44 9.91
CA ILE A 325 -20.03 6.28 10.79
C ILE A 325 -18.77 5.43 10.64
N GLU A 326 -18.33 5.18 9.41
CA GLU A 326 -17.08 4.48 9.11
C GLU A 326 -15.89 5.15 9.78
N ILE A 327 -15.71 6.46 9.55
CA ILE A 327 -14.64 7.27 10.15
C ILE A 327 -14.64 7.17 11.67
N VAL A 328 -15.79 7.32 12.32
CA VAL A 328 -15.93 7.28 13.78
C VAL A 328 -15.55 5.89 14.32
N ILE A 329 -16.03 4.81 13.70
CA ILE A 329 -15.71 3.44 14.14
C ILE A 329 -14.20 3.16 13.97
N ILE A 330 -13.59 3.56 12.87
CA ILE A 330 -12.15 3.36 12.62
C ILE A 330 -11.30 4.12 13.64
N LEU A 331 -11.61 5.40 13.89
CA LEU A 331 -10.90 6.20 14.87
C LEU A 331 -11.06 5.67 16.28
N LEU A 332 -12.27 5.20 16.64
CA LEU A 332 -12.54 4.54 17.93
C LEU A 332 -11.73 3.24 18.06
N ALA A 333 -11.70 2.40 17.03
CA ALA A 333 -10.90 1.17 17.01
C ALA A 333 -9.41 1.47 17.20
N ALA A 334 -8.87 2.45 16.49
CA ALA A 334 -7.48 2.90 16.61
C ALA A 334 -7.20 3.41 18.05
N PHE A 335 -8.06 4.28 18.59
CA PHE A 335 -7.92 4.82 19.94
C PHE A 335 -7.94 3.72 21.01
N LEU A 336 -8.93 2.80 20.95
CA LEU A 336 -9.04 1.69 21.88
C LEU A 336 -7.84 0.75 21.78
N SER A 337 -7.37 0.44 20.57
CA SER A 337 -6.15 -0.33 20.33
C SER A 337 -4.95 0.28 21.03
N PHE A 338 -4.74 1.60 20.86
CA PHE A 338 -3.65 2.32 21.55
C PHE A 338 -3.78 2.33 23.08
N LYS A 339 -5.00 2.44 23.59
CA LYS A 339 -5.25 2.51 25.03
C LYS A 339 -5.12 1.14 25.73
N THR A 340 -5.52 0.07 25.04
CA THR A 340 -5.54 -1.29 25.62
C THR A 340 -4.26 -2.07 25.43
N THR A 341 -3.38 -1.62 24.51
CA THR A 341 -2.13 -2.32 24.20
C THR A 341 -0.94 -1.69 24.91
N ASP A 342 -0.09 -2.52 25.52
CA ASP A 342 1.12 -2.09 26.19
C ASP A 342 2.08 -1.38 25.22
N LYS A 343 2.66 -0.26 25.66
CA LYS A 343 3.67 0.49 24.90
C LYS A 343 4.88 -0.38 24.51
N GLN A 344 5.22 -1.39 25.32
CA GLN A 344 6.32 -2.31 25.04
C GLN A 344 6.12 -3.09 23.73
N ILE A 345 4.88 -3.42 23.37
CA ILE A 345 4.56 -4.10 22.11
C ILE A 345 4.92 -3.20 20.93
N ARG A 346 4.53 -1.91 20.99
CA ARG A 346 4.86 -0.92 19.96
C ARG A 346 6.36 -0.67 19.82
N ILE A 347 7.06 -0.58 20.95
CA ILE A 347 8.53 -0.40 20.96
C ILE A 347 9.20 -1.62 20.30
N ARG A 348 8.80 -2.82 20.67
CA ARG A 348 9.29 -4.07 20.06
C ARG A 348 8.95 -4.15 18.57
N ASN A 349 7.79 -3.65 18.18
CA ASN A 349 7.39 -3.53 16.78
C ASN A 349 8.06 -2.31 16.09
N HIS A 350 8.87 -1.51 16.77
CA HIS A 350 9.48 -0.25 16.29
C HIS A 350 8.49 0.61 15.52
N PHE A 351 7.28 0.70 16.02
CA PHE A 351 6.23 1.49 15.43
C PHE A 351 6.71 2.95 15.25
N THR A 352 6.57 3.48 14.05
CA THR A 352 6.89 4.88 13.72
C THR A 352 5.80 5.47 12.85
N TRP A 353 5.51 6.73 13.01
CA TRP A 353 4.50 7.44 12.20
C TRP A 353 4.96 7.73 10.77
N GLY A 354 6.27 7.55 10.47
CA GLY A 354 6.85 7.88 9.17
C GLY A 354 6.14 7.22 7.99
N ALA A 355 5.84 5.93 8.11
CA ALA A 355 5.19 5.19 7.02
C ALA A 355 3.80 5.74 6.66
N ILE A 356 2.96 6.06 7.66
CA ILE A 356 1.63 6.61 7.37
C ILE A 356 1.71 8.07 6.90
N GLN A 357 2.69 8.85 7.39
CA GLN A 357 2.92 10.21 6.92
C GLN A 357 3.36 10.24 5.46
N GLU A 358 4.26 9.34 5.06
CA GLU A 358 4.70 9.21 3.67
C GLU A 358 3.53 8.85 2.75
N VAL A 359 2.72 7.86 3.14
CA VAL A 359 1.54 7.47 2.38
C VAL A 359 0.53 8.63 2.29
N ALA A 360 0.27 9.34 3.39
CA ALA A 360 -0.65 10.48 3.39
C ALA A 360 -0.20 11.59 2.44
N VAL A 361 1.10 11.91 2.43
CA VAL A 361 1.65 12.92 1.53
C VAL A 361 1.57 12.49 0.06
N LEU A 362 1.83 11.21 -0.24
CA LEU A 362 1.78 10.72 -1.63
C LEU A 362 0.35 10.69 -2.17
N PHE A 363 -0.58 10.17 -1.38
CA PHE A 363 -1.96 9.96 -1.83
C PHE A 363 -2.79 11.24 -1.96
N ILE A 364 -2.41 12.34 -1.30
CA ILE A 364 -3.09 13.63 -1.54
C ILE A 364 -2.84 14.17 -2.96
N GLY A 365 -1.78 13.70 -3.63
CA GLY A 365 -1.44 14.08 -5.00
C GLY A 365 -1.97 13.14 -6.08
N ILE A 366 -2.51 11.99 -5.68
CA ILE A 366 -3.09 10.96 -6.55
C ILE A 366 -4.60 11.12 -6.62
#